data_a2578833a9027a42ba585ed3916abee1
#
_entry.id   a2578833a9027a42ba585ed3916abee1
#
_cell.length_a   1.000
_cell.length_b   1.000
_cell.length_c   1.000
_cell.angle_alpha   90.00
_cell.angle_beta   90.00
_cell.angle_gamma   90.00
#
_symmetry.space_group_name_H-M   'P 1'
#
loop_
_entity.id
_entity.type
_entity.pdbx_description
1 polymer ?
#
loop_
_entity_poly.entity_id
_entity_poly.type
_entity_poly.pdbx_seq_one_letter_code
_entity_poly.pdbx_strand_id
1 'polypeptide(L)'
;MEADDGQPHTAKGNGETIMAGLNCGSPCTVAWDILRDYGSYALECGDDAAKLGMRTLRRFGIVSGESGASGIGAFLELAQSPEQKAKLGIGPDAKILFFSTEGNTDPESYEAITAGVAAARA
;
A
#
# COMPACT_ATOMS: atom_id res chain seq x y z
N MET A 1 -1.84 16.20 0.36
CA MET A 1 -1.82 17.10 -0.82
C MET A 1 -2.32 18.44 -0.34
N GLU A 2 -1.43 19.40 -0.22
CA GLU A 2 -1.75 20.71 0.36
C GLU A 2 -2.02 21.79 -0.69
N ALA A 3 -1.92 21.48 -1.97
CA ALA A 3 -2.19 22.46 -3.03
C ALA A 3 -3.22 21.89 -4.01
N ASP A 4 -4.35 22.57 -4.12
CA ASP A 4 -5.45 22.24 -5.03
C ASP A 4 -5.29 23.00 -6.36
N ASP A 5 -4.07 22.99 -6.90
CA ASP A 5 -3.71 23.67 -8.15
C ASP A 5 -3.53 22.71 -9.33
N GLY A 6 -3.77 21.41 -9.11
CA GLY A 6 -3.64 20.36 -10.12
C GLY A 6 -2.19 20.06 -10.54
N GLN A 7 -1.19 20.60 -9.83
CA GLN A 7 0.22 20.41 -10.12
C GLN A 7 0.85 19.38 -9.19
N PRO A 8 1.88 18.64 -9.65
CA PRO A 8 2.63 17.74 -8.79
C PRO A 8 3.52 18.54 -7.84
N HIS A 9 3.43 18.24 -6.55
CA HIS A 9 4.25 18.87 -5.52
C HIS A 9 5.15 17.84 -4.84
N THR A 10 6.35 18.30 -4.44
CA THR A 10 7.26 17.47 -3.65
C THR A 10 6.74 17.35 -2.22
N ALA A 11 6.61 16.14 -1.73
CA ALA A 11 6.24 15.87 -0.35
C ALA A 11 7.34 16.35 0.61
N LYS A 12 6.92 16.88 1.76
CA LYS A 12 7.82 17.21 2.87
C LYS A 12 7.87 16.04 3.82
N GLY A 13 9.06 15.69 4.28
CA GLY A 13 9.27 14.58 5.22
C GLY A 13 10.74 14.19 5.32
N ASN A 14 11.07 13.29 6.24
CA ASN A 14 12.43 12.77 6.41
C ASN A 14 12.75 11.60 5.46
N GLY A 15 11.74 11.05 4.77
CA GLY A 15 11.90 9.90 3.87
C GLY A 15 12.21 8.59 4.59
N GLU A 16 11.99 8.50 5.89
CA GLU A 16 12.24 7.27 6.65
C GLU A 16 11.05 6.31 6.53
N THR A 17 11.25 5.22 5.79
CA THR A 17 10.26 4.15 5.62
C THR A 17 10.95 2.88 5.12
N ILE A 18 10.41 1.72 5.48
CA ILE A 18 10.84 0.43 4.92
C ILE A 18 10.34 0.25 3.47
N MET A 19 9.37 1.03 3.03
CA MET A 19 8.80 0.98 1.68
C MET A 19 9.70 1.75 0.69
N ALA A 20 10.93 1.28 0.48
CA ALA A 20 11.95 1.98 -0.32
C ALA A 20 11.46 2.33 -1.73
N GLY A 21 10.69 1.46 -2.38
CA GLY A 21 10.12 1.69 -3.71
C GLY A 21 9.05 2.79 -3.77
N LEU A 22 8.49 3.18 -2.62
CA LEU A 22 7.52 4.27 -2.50
C LEU A 22 8.13 5.55 -1.92
N ASN A 23 9.40 5.52 -1.52
CA ASN A 23 10.10 6.68 -0.96
C ASN A 23 10.52 7.66 -2.07
N CYS A 24 9.54 8.18 -2.79
CA CYS A 24 9.70 9.14 -3.86
C CYS A 24 9.07 10.47 -3.44
N GLY A 25 9.89 11.46 -3.13
CA GLY A 25 9.41 12.77 -2.67
C GLY A 25 8.56 13.53 -3.70
N SER A 26 8.70 13.21 -5.00
CA SER A 26 7.94 13.86 -6.08
C SER A 26 7.17 12.84 -6.90
N PRO A 27 5.93 13.15 -7.30
CA PRO A 27 5.15 12.30 -8.19
C PRO A 27 5.84 12.11 -9.55
N CYS A 28 5.61 10.95 -10.19
CA CYS A 28 6.07 10.70 -11.55
C CYS A 28 5.31 11.61 -12.52
N THR A 29 6.02 12.49 -13.22
CA THR A 29 5.41 13.44 -14.15
C THR A 29 4.70 12.76 -15.33
N VAL A 30 5.19 11.60 -15.78
CA VAL A 30 4.57 10.83 -16.87
C VAL A 30 3.21 10.25 -16.45
N ALA A 31 3.07 9.86 -15.18
CA ALA A 31 1.83 9.30 -14.66
C ALA A 31 0.88 10.37 -14.08
N TRP A 32 1.35 11.60 -13.88
CA TRP A 32 0.63 12.61 -13.14
C TRP A 32 -0.76 12.92 -13.71
N ASP A 33 -0.84 13.13 -15.02
CA ASP A 33 -2.13 13.46 -15.66
C ASP A 33 -3.16 12.33 -15.46
N ILE A 34 -2.72 11.07 -15.52
CA ILE A 34 -3.58 9.91 -15.28
C ILE A 34 -4.02 9.86 -13.82
N LEU A 35 -3.09 10.07 -12.89
CA LEU A 35 -3.40 10.06 -11.45
C LEU A 35 -4.35 11.20 -11.07
N ARG A 36 -4.12 12.39 -11.60
CA ARG A 36 -4.97 13.56 -11.38
C ARG A 36 -6.39 13.36 -11.93
N ASP A 37 -6.51 12.84 -13.14
CA ASP A 37 -7.78 12.79 -13.85
C ASP A 37 -8.63 11.57 -13.47
N TYR A 38 -8.01 10.48 -13.04
CA TYR A 38 -8.70 9.20 -12.74
C TYR A 38 -8.55 8.74 -11.29
N GLY A 39 -7.66 9.31 -10.51
CA GLY A 39 -7.50 8.99 -9.09
C GLY A 39 -8.67 9.55 -8.27
N SER A 40 -9.45 8.70 -7.62
CA SER A 40 -10.58 9.12 -6.79
C SER A 40 -10.18 9.37 -5.35
N TYR A 41 -9.25 8.60 -4.82
CA TYR A 41 -8.79 8.68 -3.43
C TYR A 41 -7.30 8.39 -3.34
N ALA A 42 -6.63 9.06 -2.43
CA ALA A 42 -5.28 8.74 -1.99
C ALA A 42 -5.32 8.27 -0.53
N LEU A 43 -4.60 7.22 -0.21
CA LEU A 43 -4.51 6.65 1.12
C LEU A 43 -3.07 6.77 1.60
N GLU A 44 -2.88 7.35 2.77
CA GLU A 44 -1.60 7.38 3.48
C GLU A 44 -1.56 6.23 4.47
N CYS A 45 -0.43 5.54 4.57
CA CYS A 45 -0.21 4.48 5.54
C CYS A 45 1.25 4.47 6.03
N GLY A 46 1.45 3.91 7.22
CA GLY A 46 2.78 3.71 7.79
C GLY A 46 3.36 2.33 7.47
N ASP A 47 4.57 2.10 7.95
CA ASP A 47 5.33 0.85 7.76
C ASP A 47 4.60 -0.39 8.31
N ASP A 48 3.78 -0.23 9.35
CA ASP A 48 3.04 -1.35 9.93
C ASP A 48 1.96 -1.88 8.98
N ALA A 49 1.39 -1.02 8.14
CA ALA A 49 0.50 -1.46 7.05
C ALA A 49 1.26 -2.33 6.03
N ALA A 50 2.46 -1.94 5.62
CA ALA A 50 3.29 -2.77 4.74
C ALA A 50 3.57 -4.15 5.34
N LYS A 51 3.99 -4.19 6.61
CA LYS A 51 4.23 -5.45 7.35
C LYS A 51 2.96 -6.32 7.44
N LEU A 52 1.79 -5.69 7.69
CA LEU A 52 0.51 -6.38 7.71
C LEU A 52 0.19 -7.01 6.35
N GLY A 53 0.40 -6.26 5.27
CA GLY A 53 0.22 -6.74 3.90
C GLY A 53 1.11 -7.92 3.58
N MET A 54 2.43 -7.82 3.87
CA MET A 54 3.41 -8.89 3.68
C MET A 54 3.01 -10.19 4.40
N ARG A 55 2.68 -10.09 5.69
CA ARG A 55 2.24 -11.22 6.51
C ARG A 55 0.95 -11.84 5.97
N THR A 56 0.01 -11.02 5.53
CA THR A 56 -1.25 -11.49 4.97
C THR A 56 -1.02 -12.23 3.67
N LEU A 57 -0.25 -11.69 2.75
CA LEU A 57 0.07 -12.33 1.47
C LEU A 57 0.84 -13.65 1.67
N ARG A 58 1.81 -13.69 2.59
CA ARG A 58 2.54 -14.92 2.91
C ARG A 58 1.61 -16.06 3.35
N ARG A 59 0.52 -15.76 4.09
CA ARG A 59 -0.48 -16.77 4.48
C ARG A 59 -1.12 -17.48 3.28
N PHE A 60 -1.25 -16.77 2.16
CA PHE A 60 -1.78 -17.28 0.89
C PHE A 60 -0.71 -17.77 -0.07
N GLY A 61 0.55 -17.87 0.37
CA GLY A 61 1.66 -18.33 -0.47
C GLY A 61 2.13 -17.27 -1.49
N ILE A 62 1.73 -16.02 -1.33
CA ILE A 62 2.13 -14.92 -2.20
C ILE A 62 3.29 -14.18 -1.56
N VAL A 63 4.39 -14.04 -2.32
CA VAL A 63 5.59 -13.29 -1.91
C VAL A 63 5.50 -11.88 -2.45
N SER A 64 5.55 -10.90 -1.56
CA SER A 64 5.56 -9.47 -1.92
C SER A 64 6.41 -8.71 -0.91
N GLY A 65 7.25 -7.82 -1.38
CA GLY A 65 8.07 -6.94 -0.56
C GLY A 65 7.26 -5.79 0.05
N GLU A 66 7.95 -4.92 0.77
CA GLU A 66 7.37 -3.87 1.61
C GLU A 66 6.50 -2.90 0.79
N SER A 67 7.05 -2.38 -0.32
CA SER A 67 6.32 -1.45 -1.17
C SER A 67 5.17 -2.14 -1.92
N GLY A 68 5.40 -3.38 -2.40
CA GLY A 68 4.40 -4.15 -3.14
C GLY A 68 3.20 -4.57 -2.29
N ALA A 69 3.40 -4.80 -1.00
CA ALA A 69 2.37 -5.25 -0.06
C ALA A 69 1.61 -4.11 0.62
N SER A 70 2.12 -2.87 0.54
CA SER A 70 1.58 -1.71 1.28
C SER A 70 0.12 -1.43 0.98
N GLY A 71 -0.29 -1.49 -0.30
CA GLY A 71 -1.68 -1.24 -0.70
C GLY A 71 -2.67 -2.23 -0.09
N ILE A 72 -2.29 -3.51 0.04
CA ILE A 72 -3.11 -4.53 0.71
C ILE A 72 -3.18 -4.25 2.20
N GLY A 73 -2.04 -3.95 2.83
CA GLY A 73 -2.00 -3.63 4.25
C GLY A 73 -2.83 -2.39 4.59
N ALA A 74 -2.67 -1.31 3.85
CA ALA A 74 -3.45 -0.08 4.01
C ALA A 74 -4.95 -0.34 3.84
N PHE A 75 -5.34 -1.16 2.87
CA PHE A 75 -6.74 -1.56 2.71
C PHE A 75 -7.26 -2.36 3.91
N LEU A 76 -6.47 -3.28 4.45
CA LEU A 76 -6.86 -4.08 5.62
C LEU A 76 -7.07 -3.22 6.86
N GLU A 77 -6.25 -2.18 7.05
CA GLU A 77 -6.45 -1.20 8.13
C GLU A 77 -7.73 -0.38 7.90
N LEU A 78 -7.91 0.15 6.69
CA LEU A 78 -9.11 0.89 6.30
C LEU A 78 -10.38 0.05 6.47
N ALA A 79 -10.34 -1.23 6.11
CA ALA A 79 -11.47 -2.14 6.17
C ALA A 79 -11.97 -2.40 7.60
N GLN A 80 -11.18 -2.09 8.62
CA GLN A 80 -11.61 -2.16 10.02
C GLN A 80 -12.52 -1.00 10.41
N SER A 81 -12.56 0.09 9.64
CA SER A 81 -13.42 1.23 9.87
C SER A 81 -14.68 1.18 9.01
N PRO A 82 -15.87 0.96 9.60
CA PRO A 82 -17.13 1.02 8.86
C PRO A 82 -17.38 2.38 8.19
N GLU A 83 -16.93 3.46 8.84
CA GLU A 83 -17.05 4.82 8.34
C GLU A 83 -16.22 5.02 7.05
N GLN A 84 -14.96 4.59 7.08
CA GLN A 84 -14.08 4.71 5.90
C GLN A 84 -14.58 3.85 4.74
N LYS A 85 -15.06 2.63 5.00
CA LYS A 85 -15.68 1.79 3.97
C LYS A 85 -16.90 2.46 3.33
N ALA A 86 -17.77 3.03 4.17
CA ALA A 86 -18.95 3.73 3.67
C ALA A 86 -18.58 4.95 2.81
N LYS A 87 -17.58 5.73 3.26
CA LYS A 87 -17.07 6.90 2.51
C LYS A 87 -16.54 6.51 1.12
N LEU A 88 -15.93 5.34 1.00
CA LEU A 88 -15.38 4.82 -0.25
C LEU A 88 -16.38 3.99 -1.06
N GLY A 89 -17.61 3.80 -0.58
CA GLY A 89 -18.62 2.98 -1.24
C GLY A 89 -18.29 1.48 -1.23
N ILE A 90 -17.47 1.00 -0.29
CA ILE A 90 -17.04 -0.39 -0.21
C ILE A 90 -18.10 -1.20 0.55
N GLY A 91 -18.92 -1.93 -0.21
CA GLY A 91 -19.93 -2.85 0.32
C GLY A 91 -19.40 -4.28 0.53
N PRO A 92 -20.25 -5.17 1.07
CA PRO A 92 -19.86 -6.57 1.36
C PRO A 92 -19.47 -7.37 0.11
N ASP A 93 -20.02 -7.03 -1.05
CA ASP A 93 -19.76 -7.72 -2.32
C ASP A 93 -18.71 -7.00 -3.18
N ALA A 94 -18.01 -6.02 -2.62
CA ALA A 94 -16.98 -5.27 -3.34
C ALA A 94 -15.83 -6.18 -3.77
N LYS A 95 -15.45 -6.07 -5.04
CA LYS A 95 -14.26 -6.75 -5.59
C LYS A 95 -13.12 -5.75 -5.64
N ILE A 96 -12.03 -6.06 -4.97
CA ILE A 96 -10.87 -5.18 -4.85
C ILE A 96 -9.70 -5.79 -5.62
N LEU A 97 -9.12 -5.02 -6.53
CA LEU A 97 -7.92 -5.39 -7.26
C LEU A 97 -6.70 -4.71 -6.64
N PHE A 98 -5.67 -5.47 -6.37
CA PHE A 98 -4.37 -4.97 -5.94
C PHE A 98 -3.29 -5.33 -6.94
N PHE A 99 -2.28 -4.46 -7.02
CA PHE A 99 -1.07 -4.72 -7.79
C PHE A 99 0.10 -4.89 -6.81
N SER A 100 0.68 -6.09 -6.79
CA SER A 100 1.94 -6.34 -6.09
C SER A 100 3.07 -6.10 -7.08
N THR A 101 3.76 -4.98 -6.92
CA THR A 101 4.78 -4.51 -7.86
C THR A 101 6.21 -4.81 -7.41
N GLU A 102 6.37 -5.46 -6.26
CA GLU A 102 7.66 -5.79 -5.68
C GLU A 102 7.66 -7.22 -5.14
N GLY A 103 8.71 -7.97 -5.48
CA GLY A 103 8.96 -9.30 -4.92
C GLY A 103 9.81 -9.24 -3.65
N ASN A 104 10.43 -10.37 -3.30
CA ASN A 104 11.38 -10.45 -2.18
C ASN A 104 12.76 -9.91 -2.62
N THR A 105 12.89 -8.61 -2.66
CA THR A 105 14.12 -7.90 -3.05
C THR A 105 15.11 -7.77 -1.89
N ASP A 106 14.61 -7.81 -0.65
CA ASP A 106 15.37 -7.91 0.60
C ASP A 106 14.95 -9.16 1.38
N PRO A 107 15.60 -10.31 1.14
CA PRO A 107 15.22 -11.57 1.79
C PRO A 107 15.36 -11.56 3.30
N GLU A 108 16.32 -10.81 3.85
CA GLU A 108 16.54 -10.72 5.29
C GLU A 108 15.40 -9.96 5.97
N SER A 109 15.06 -8.78 5.46
CA SER A 109 13.91 -8.00 5.93
C SER A 109 12.61 -8.79 5.77
N TYR A 110 12.40 -9.42 4.62
CA TYR A 110 11.22 -10.22 4.34
C TYR A 110 11.02 -11.33 5.38
N GLU A 111 12.05 -12.14 5.65
CA GLU A 111 11.97 -13.21 6.64
C GLU A 111 11.78 -12.65 8.05
N ALA A 112 12.46 -11.57 8.42
CA ALA A 112 12.28 -10.93 9.73
C ALA A 112 10.83 -10.46 9.94
N ILE A 113 10.21 -9.85 8.93
CA ILE A 113 8.84 -9.34 9.00
C ILE A 113 7.83 -10.48 9.03
N THR A 114 8.05 -11.53 8.25
CA THR A 114 7.08 -12.60 8.03
C THR A 114 7.34 -13.86 8.85
N ALA A 115 8.37 -13.87 9.70
CA ALA A 115 8.70 -15.00 10.57
C ALA A 115 7.48 -15.45 11.39
N GLY A 116 7.29 -16.78 11.51
CA GLY A 116 6.21 -17.38 12.29
C GLY A 116 4.82 -17.29 11.66
N VAL A 117 4.68 -16.74 10.46
CA VAL A 117 3.40 -16.72 9.73
C VAL A 117 3.14 -18.11 9.13
N ALA A 118 2.14 -18.82 9.66
CA ALA A 118 1.69 -20.07 9.11
C ALA A 118 0.86 -19.86 7.82
N ALA A 119 0.99 -20.77 6.86
CA ALA A 119 0.12 -20.78 5.67
C ALA A 119 -1.35 -20.91 6.09
N ALA A 120 -2.25 -20.22 5.39
CA ALA A 120 -3.67 -20.42 5.55
C ALA A 120 -4.00 -21.87 5.14
N ARG A 121 -4.79 -22.56 5.96
CA ARG A 121 -5.32 -23.86 5.57
C ARG A 121 -6.36 -23.64 4.47
N ALA A 122 -6.17 -24.32 3.35
CA ALA A 122 -7.14 -24.34 2.27
C ALA A 122 -8.46 -24.97 2.74
#